data_c20d2f7c466e9e936b55b7534b346f0d
#
_entry.id   c20d2f7c466e9e936b55b7534b346f0d
#
_cell.length_a   1.000
_cell.length_b   1.000
_cell.length_c   1.000
_cell.angle_alpha   90.00
_cell.angle_beta   90.00
_cell.angle_gamma   90.00
#
_symmetry.space_group_name_H-M   'P 1'
#
loop_
_entity.id
_entity.type
_entity.pdbx_description
1 polymer ?
#
loop_
_entity_poly.entity_id
_entity_poly.type
_entity_poly.pdbx_seq_one_letter_code
_entity_poly.pdbx_strand_id
1 'polypeptide(L)'
;MKIKIVQKSYKFRIYPSLEQIIFFSKTFGCVRKVYNLMLDDRKKDYEEYKSTGIKTKYPTPAKYKEEFPYLKEVDSLALANAQLNLEKAFKNFLRNKEFGFPKYKCKSNPVQSYTTNNQDTIYIDKGYIKLPKLKSLVKIRLHREVKGIIKSVTISKNSLGNYFISILCEEEIEELPKANKNIGIDLGIKEFAIMSDNTKVENLKLIKKYEDKLKREQRKLSKRREVAKNSNKKLKDSKNYQKQKKKVAKIHNKIRNKRKDFVNKLSTKIINNHDIICIEDLNIKGMLKNHKLAKSISDVSWSEFIRQLEYKANWYGRRVVRVPTFYPSSKTCSCCGNVKETLKLSERIYKCECCGLEIDRDYNASINILRKGLEMLKVS
;
A
#
# COMPACT_ATOMS: atom_id res chain seq x y z
N MET A 1 2.23 -9.62 30.26
CA MET A 1 2.32 -9.04 28.89
C MET A 1 1.10 -8.15 28.69
N LYS A 2 1.23 -6.99 28.05
CA LYS A 2 0.06 -6.14 27.75
C LYS A 2 -0.64 -6.71 26.50
N ILE A 3 -1.96 -6.88 26.60
CA ILE A 3 -2.80 -7.25 25.48
C ILE A 3 -3.30 -5.97 24.82
N LYS A 4 -3.25 -5.89 23.52
CA LYS A 4 -3.69 -4.74 22.74
C LYS A 4 -4.69 -5.18 21.67
N ILE A 5 -5.82 -4.49 21.61
CA ILE A 5 -6.80 -4.69 20.54
C ILE A 5 -6.32 -3.92 19.31
N VAL A 6 -6.15 -4.61 18.20
CA VAL A 6 -5.67 -4.03 16.93
C VAL A 6 -6.55 -4.42 15.75
N GLN A 7 -6.58 -3.56 14.75
CA GLN A 7 -7.19 -3.88 13.46
C GLN A 7 -6.15 -4.52 12.53
N LYS A 8 -6.41 -5.77 12.14
CA LYS A 8 -5.52 -6.54 11.28
C LYS A 8 -6.25 -7.05 10.05
N SER A 9 -5.62 -6.94 8.90
CA SER A 9 -6.21 -7.37 7.63
C SER A 9 -5.56 -8.64 7.11
N TYR A 10 -6.39 -9.63 6.78
CA TYR A 10 -6.01 -10.91 6.20
C TYR A 10 -6.42 -10.96 4.74
N LYS A 11 -5.47 -11.12 3.83
CA LYS A 11 -5.75 -11.17 2.40
C LYS A 11 -5.58 -12.57 1.84
N PHE A 12 -6.64 -13.10 1.22
CA PHE A 12 -6.66 -14.43 0.64
C PHE A 12 -7.10 -14.41 -0.83
N ARG A 13 -6.73 -15.46 -1.55
CA ARG A 13 -7.27 -15.75 -2.86
C ARG A 13 -8.63 -16.41 -2.72
N ILE A 14 -9.60 -15.98 -3.54
CA ILE A 14 -10.90 -16.64 -3.66
C ILE A 14 -11.11 -17.15 -5.08
N TYR A 15 -11.93 -18.20 -5.21
CA TYR A 15 -12.23 -18.88 -6.46
C TYR A 15 -13.75 -18.90 -6.66
N PRO A 16 -14.34 -17.78 -7.12
CA PRO A 16 -15.77 -17.67 -7.31
C PRO A 16 -16.26 -18.50 -8.51
N SER A 17 -17.47 -19.07 -8.41
CA SER A 17 -18.21 -19.65 -9.51
C SER A 17 -18.62 -18.60 -10.55
N LEU A 18 -19.15 -19.01 -11.70
CA LEU A 18 -19.61 -18.09 -12.73
C LEU A 18 -20.71 -17.15 -12.21
N GLU A 19 -21.68 -17.68 -11.47
CA GLU A 19 -22.76 -16.91 -10.83
C GLU A 19 -22.21 -15.86 -9.86
N GLN A 20 -21.26 -16.27 -9.01
CA GLN A 20 -20.60 -15.37 -8.06
C GLN A 20 -19.76 -14.29 -8.78
N ILE A 21 -19.12 -14.60 -9.91
CA ILE A 21 -18.39 -13.63 -10.76
C ILE A 21 -19.36 -12.59 -11.32
N ILE A 22 -20.55 -13.00 -11.75
CA ILE A 22 -21.60 -12.08 -12.25
C ILE A 22 -22.05 -11.17 -11.11
N PHE A 23 -22.34 -11.72 -9.94
CA PHE A 23 -22.72 -10.94 -8.75
C PHE A 23 -21.64 -9.93 -8.35
N PHE A 24 -20.38 -10.32 -8.26
CA PHE A 24 -19.28 -9.40 -7.95
C PHE A 24 -19.14 -8.30 -9.01
N SER A 25 -19.34 -8.64 -10.28
CA SER A 25 -19.24 -7.67 -11.37
C SER A 25 -20.37 -6.63 -11.32
N LYS A 26 -21.60 -7.05 -10.98
CA LYS A 26 -22.74 -6.17 -10.70
C LYS A 26 -22.44 -5.26 -9.51
N THR A 27 -21.95 -5.83 -8.39
CA THR A 27 -21.63 -5.07 -7.18
C THR A 27 -20.53 -4.02 -7.44
N PHE A 28 -19.45 -4.36 -8.16
CA PHE A 28 -18.44 -3.36 -8.59
C PHE A 28 -19.06 -2.23 -9.42
N GLY A 29 -20.04 -2.56 -10.28
CA GLY A 29 -20.79 -1.59 -11.09
C GLY A 29 -21.62 -0.65 -10.23
N CYS A 30 -22.43 -1.20 -9.32
CA CYS A 30 -23.32 -0.47 -8.43
C CYS A 30 -22.55 0.49 -7.50
N VAL A 31 -21.51 0.00 -6.83
CA VAL A 31 -20.64 0.81 -5.94
C VAL A 31 -19.99 1.98 -6.71
N ARG A 32 -19.54 1.73 -7.94
CA ARG A 32 -18.97 2.78 -8.80
C ARG A 32 -20.04 3.79 -9.22
N LYS A 33 -21.24 3.34 -9.61
CA LYS A 33 -22.35 4.20 -10.02
C LYS A 33 -22.75 5.12 -8.88
N VAL A 34 -23.01 4.57 -7.69
CA VAL A 34 -23.37 5.35 -6.49
C VAL A 34 -22.30 6.37 -6.14
N TYR A 35 -21.02 5.96 -6.11
CA TYR A 35 -19.91 6.90 -5.86
C TYR A 35 -19.92 8.08 -6.84
N ASN A 36 -20.15 7.81 -8.13
CA ASN A 36 -20.15 8.84 -9.17
C ASN A 36 -21.36 9.75 -9.08
N LEU A 37 -22.55 9.21 -8.85
CA LEU A 37 -23.78 10.00 -8.64
C LEU A 37 -23.63 10.94 -7.44
N MET A 38 -23.13 10.42 -6.31
CA MET A 38 -22.88 11.23 -5.12
C MET A 38 -21.81 12.31 -5.35
N LEU A 39 -20.82 12.05 -6.20
CA LEU A 39 -19.85 13.06 -6.59
C LEU A 39 -20.48 14.14 -7.47
N ASP A 40 -21.40 13.78 -8.38
CA ASP A 40 -22.16 14.73 -9.20
C ASP A 40 -23.05 15.61 -8.34
N ASP A 41 -23.83 15.01 -7.43
CA ASP A 41 -24.70 15.77 -6.53
C ASP A 41 -23.88 16.76 -5.69
N ARG A 42 -22.76 16.33 -5.10
CA ARG A 42 -21.90 17.24 -4.33
C ARG A 42 -21.31 18.40 -5.15
N LYS A 43 -21.08 18.21 -6.44
CA LYS A 43 -20.64 19.30 -7.31
C LYS A 43 -21.76 20.29 -7.57
N LYS A 44 -22.97 19.78 -7.86
CA LYS A 44 -24.15 20.61 -8.06
C LYS A 44 -24.49 21.41 -6.80
N ASP A 45 -24.54 20.73 -5.65
CA ASP A 45 -24.80 21.36 -4.35
C ASP A 45 -23.76 22.46 -4.02
N TYR A 46 -22.50 22.28 -4.43
CA TYR A 46 -21.49 23.30 -4.22
C TYR A 46 -21.66 24.53 -5.12
N GLU A 47 -22.05 24.34 -6.38
CA GLU A 47 -22.35 25.46 -7.28
C GLU A 47 -23.63 26.22 -6.81
N GLU A 48 -24.66 25.50 -6.36
CA GLU A 48 -25.85 26.08 -5.77
C GLU A 48 -25.55 26.85 -4.48
N TYR A 49 -24.71 26.29 -3.60
CA TYR A 49 -24.23 26.96 -2.39
C TYR A 49 -23.54 28.29 -2.71
N LYS A 50 -22.73 28.34 -3.76
CA LYS A 50 -22.04 29.57 -4.16
C LYS A 50 -23.05 30.68 -4.55
N SER A 51 -24.15 30.33 -5.16
CA SER A 51 -25.16 31.27 -5.62
C SER A 51 -26.19 31.68 -4.55
N THR A 52 -26.55 30.72 -3.68
CA THR A 52 -27.66 30.90 -2.70
C THR A 52 -27.19 31.09 -1.25
N GLY A 53 -25.93 30.66 -0.92
CA GLY A 53 -25.43 30.60 0.45
C GLY A 53 -26.04 29.46 1.30
N ILE A 54 -26.98 28.67 0.74
CA ILE A 54 -27.73 27.65 1.46
C ILE A 54 -27.00 26.29 1.33
N LYS A 55 -26.62 25.69 2.47
CA LYS A 55 -26.05 24.33 2.51
C LYS A 55 -27.15 23.28 2.43
N THR A 56 -27.08 22.43 1.42
CA THR A 56 -27.96 21.26 1.32
C THR A 56 -27.35 20.04 2.04
N LYS A 57 -28.21 19.15 2.51
CA LYS A 57 -27.81 17.89 3.12
C LYS A 57 -27.50 16.88 2.02
N TYR A 58 -26.27 16.36 2.01
CA TYR A 58 -25.87 15.35 1.03
C TYR A 58 -26.75 14.10 1.09
N PRO A 59 -27.20 13.59 -0.07
CA PRO A 59 -28.05 12.42 -0.11
C PRO A 59 -27.30 11.16 0.33
N THR A 60 -28.03 10.19 0.89
CA THR A 60 -27.53 8.84 1.17
C THR A 60 -27.67 7.95 -0.06
N PRO A 61 -26.98 6.79 -0.13
CA PRO A 61 -27.17 5.83 -1.23
C PRO A 61 -28.60 5.32 -1.41
N ALA A 62 -29.45 5.44 -0.39
CA ALA A 62 -30.84 5.03 -0.44
C ALA A 62 -31.64 5.81 -1.49
N LYS A 63 -31.42 7.13 -1.62
CA LYS A 63 -32.09 8.00 -2.63
C LYS A 63 -31.98 7.41 -4.04
N TYR A 64 -30.82 6.89 -4.42
CA TYR A 64 -30.61 6.38 -5.78
C TYR A 64 -31.24 5.02 -6.06
N LYS A 65 -31.76 4.31 -5.05
CA LYS A 65 -32.43 3.02 -5.23
C LYS A 65 -33.85 3.16 -5.82
N GLU A 66 -34.44 4.34 -5.75
CA GLU A 66 -35.72 4.65 -6.38
C GLU A 66 -35.53 4.81 -7.89
N GLU A 67 -34.54 5.61 -8.30
CA GLU A 67 -34.22 5.85 -9.70
C GLU A 67 -33.56 4.64 -10.36
N PHE A 68 -32.73 3.88 -9.59
CA PHE A 68 -32.01 2.71 -10.08
C PHE A 68 -32.33 1.45 -9.27
N PRO A 69 -33.48 0.77 -9.52
CA PRO A 69 -33.94 -0.39 -8.72
C PRO A 69 -32.95 -1.53 -8.62
N TYR A 70 -32.07 -1.73 -9.63
CA TYR A 70 -31.03 -2.75 -9.62
C TYR A 70 -29.98 -2.57 -8.49
N LEU A 71 -29.91 -1.38 -7.86
CA LEU A 71 -29.08 -1.17 -6.68
C LEU A 71 -29.58 -1.95 -5.45
N LYS A 72 -30.84 -2.41 -5.46
CA LYS A 72 -31.41 -3.28 -4.40
C LYS A 72 -30.89 -4.71 -4.49
N GLU A 73 -30.35 -5.13 -5.66
CA GLU A 73 -29.78 -6.48 -5.86
C GLU A 73 -28.47 -6.71 -5.07
N VAL A 74 -27.77 -5.62 -4.74
CA VAL A 74 -26.46 -5.69 -4.04
C VAL A 74 -26.61 -5.31 -2.57
N ASP A 75 -25.57 -5.62 -1.78
CA ASP A 75 -25.57 -5.30 -0.37
C ASP A 75 -25.58 -3.78 -0.12
N SER A 76 -26.48 -3.33 0.74
CA SER A 76 -26.64 -1.90 1.10
C SER A 76 -25.39 -1.35 1.79
N LEU A 77 -24.69 -2.15 2.61
CA LEU A 77 -23.45 -1.75 3.27
C LEU A 77 -22.32 -1.53 2.27
N ALA A 78 -22.32 -2.26 1.14
CA ALA A 78 -21.36 -2.00 0.07
C ALA A 78 -21.60 -0.64 -0.59
N LEU A 79 -22.86 -0.21 -0.73
CA LEU A 79 -23.22 1.12 -1.23
C LEU A 79 -22.88 2.22 -0.20
N ALA A 80 -23.15 1.98 1.09
CA ALA A 80 -22.77 2.90 2.18
C ALA A 80 -21.25 3.10 2.23
N ASN A 81 -20.46 2.06 2.02
CA ASN A 81 -18.99 2.18 1.90
C ASN A 81 -18.55 3.02 0.69
N ALA A 82 -19.33 3.10 -0.39
CA ALA A 82 -19.05 4.03 -1.48
C ALA A 82 -19.17 5.49 -1.03
N GLN A 83 -20.18 5.82 -0.23
CA GLN A 83 -20.34 7.12 0.42
C GLN A 83 -19.15 7.44 1.31
N LEU A 84 -18.80 6.55 2.27
CA LEU A 84 -17.67 6.74 3.18
C LEU A 84 -16.35 6.95 2.44
N ASN A 85 -16.14 6.23 1.33
CA ASN A 85 -14.95 6.42 0.49
C ASN A 85 -14.93 7.79 -0.19
N LEU A 86 -16.08 8.33 -0.62
CA LEU A 86 -16.18 9.67 -1.20
C LEU A 86 -15.93 10.73 -0.12
N GLU A 87 -16.53 10.58 1.06
CA GLU A 87 -16.30 11.48 2.20
C GLU A 87 -14.83 11.53 2.60
N LYS A 88 -14.18 10.36 2.67
CA LYS A 88 -12.74 10.28 2.94
C LYS A 88 -11.91 10.98 1.86
N ALA A 89 -12.30 10.86 0.59
CA ALA A 89 -11.60 11.53 -0.50
C ALA A 89 -11.72 13.06 -0.38
N PHE A 90 -12.90 13.60 -0.04
CA PHE A 90 -13.08 15.02 0.24
C PHE A 90 -12.32 15.48 1.47
N LYS A 91 -12.39 14.74 2.59
CA LYS A 91 -11.61 15.05 3.81
C LYS A 91 -10.10 15.13 3.51
N ASN A 92 -9.56 14.20 2.71
CA ASN A 92 -8.17 14.24 2.31
C ASN A 92 -7.83 15.47 1.46
N PHE A 93 -8.67 15.81 0.48
CA PHE A 93 -8.51 16.99 -0.38
C PHE A 93 -8.56 18.29 0.43
N LEU A 94 -9.52 18.42 1.37
CA LEU A 94 -9.64 19.61 2.23
C LEU A 94 -8.44 19.75 3.17
N ARG A 95 -7.94 18.64 3.73
CA ARG A 95 -6.77 18.64 4.61
C ARG A 95 -5.47 19.01 3.88
N ASN A 96 -5.29 18.51 2.66
CA ASN A 96 -4.12 18.80 1.84
C ASN A 96 -4.48 18.75 0.36
N LYS A 97 -4.42 19.91 -0.32
CA LYS A 97 -4.77 20.08 -1.74
C LYS A 97 -3.92 19.23 -2.70
N GLU A 98 -2.71 18.79 -2.29
CA GLU A 98 -1.87 17.88 -3.09
C GLU A 98 -2.56 16.55 -3.41
N PHE A 99 -3.54 16.09 -2.61
CA PHE A 99 -4.32 14.90 -2.92
C PHE A 99 -5.21 15.06 -4.15
N GLY A 100 -5.46 16.31 -4.58
CA GLY A 100 -6.31 16.65 -5.70
C GLY A 100 -7.80 16.41 -5.42
N PHE A 101 -8.65 17.04 -6.23
CA PHE A 101 -10.10 16.89 -6.12
C PHE A 101 -10.54 15.44 -6.41
N PRO A 102 -11.57 14.90 -5.73
CA PRO A 102 -12.11 13.57 -5.97
C PRO A 102 -12.49 13.35 -7.43
N LYS A 103 -12.03 12.23 -8.02
CA LYS A 103 -12.25 11.91 -9.44
C LYS A 103 -13.29 10.81 -9.59
N TYR A 104 -14.02 10.84 -10.73
CA TYR A 104 -14.94 9.77 -11.10
C TYR A 104 -14.22 8.42 -11.20
N LYS A 105 -14.89 7.38 -10.72
CA LYS A 105 -14.43 6.00 -10.85
C LYS A 105 -14.79 5.45 -12.23
N CYS A 106 -13.81 4.79 -12.87
CA CYS A 106 -13.96 4.24 -14.22
C CYS A 106 -13.92 2.71 -14.22
N LYS A 107 -14.69 2.08 -15.13
CA LYS A 107 -14.67 0.63 -15.37
C LYS A 107 -13.33 0.12 -15.91
N SER A 108 -12.56 0.97 -16.58
CA SER A 108 -11.24 0.66 -17.11
C SER A 108 -10.15 0.55 -16.05
N ASN A 109 -10.41 0.95 -14.81
CA ASN A 109 -9.46 0.81 -13.72
C ASN A 109 -9.05 -0.68 -13.57
N PRO A 110 -7.73 -0.98 -13.55
CA PRO A 110 -7.23 -2.35 -13.52
C PRO A 110 -7.57 -3.12 -12.24
N VAL A 111 -7.91 -2.41 -11.16
CA VAL A 111 -8.34 -3.01 -9.90
C VAL A 111 -9.75 -2.53 -9.60
N GLN A 112 -10.69 -3.47 -9.46
CA GLN A 112 -12.04 -3.20 -9.02
C GLN A 112 -12.24 -3.80 -7.62
N SER A 113 -12.91 -3.10 -6.75
CA SER A 113 -13.18 -3.56 -5.39
C SER A 113 -14.45 -2.95 -4.81
N TYR A 114 -15.03 -3.66 -3.86
CA TYR A 114 -16.04 -3.12 -2.94
C TYR A 114 -15.76 -3.65 -1.53
N THR A 115 -16.17 -2.88 -0.54
CA THR A 115 -16.09 -3.25 0.88
C THR A 115 -17.51 -3.36 1.42
N THR A 116 -17.75 -4.37 2.27
CA THR A 116 -18.97 -4.50 3.03
C THR A 116 -18.63 -4.80 4.49
N ASN A 117 -19.40 -4.23 5.41
CA ASN A 117 -19.22 -4.45 6.85
C ASN A 117 -19.90 -5.76 7.26
N ASN A 118 -19.40 -6.36 8.34
CA ASN A 118 -20.04 -7.51 8.93
C ASN A 118 -21.14 -7.07 9.91
N GLN A 119 -22.28 -7.69 9.78
CA GLN A 119 -23.41 -7.68 10.72
C GLN A 119 -23.83 -9.14 10.92
N ASP A 120 -22.90 -9.96 11.43
CA ASP A 120 -23.01 -11.39 11.68
C ASP A 120 -23.39 -12.25 10.45
N THR A 121 -23.30 -11.65 9.26
CA THR A 121 -23.61 -12.32 7.97
C THR A 121 -22.38 -12.83 7.24
N ILE A 122 -21.17 -12.54 7.73
CA ILE A 122 -19.90 -12.91 7.11
C ILE A 122 -19.15 -13.84 8.06
N TYR A 123 -18.98 -15.09 7.64
CA TYR A 123 -18.23 -16.10 8.39
C TYR A 123 -17.44 -17.03 7.47
N ILE A 124 -16.46 -17.71 8.02
CA ILE A 124 -15.62 -18.69 7.31
C ILE A 124 -15.98 -20.08 7.84
N ASP A 125 -16.26 -21.00 6.93
CA ASP A 125 -16.49 -22.40 7.25
C ASP A 125 -15.76 -23.30 6.25
N LYS A 126 -14.96 -24.26 6.77
CA LYS A 126 -14.30 -25.35 6.01
C LYS A 126 -13.67 -24.94 4.67
N GLY A 127 -12.99 -23.77 4.62
CA GLY A 127 -12.34 -23.26 3.40
C GLY A 127 -13.30 -22.54 2.43
N TYR A 128 -14.44 -22.14 2.93
CA TYR A 128 -15.43 -21.31 2.25
C TYR A 128 -15.73 -20.07 3.08
N ILE A 129 -16.22 -19.02 2.44
CA ILE A 129 -16.67 -17.81 3.10
C ILE A 129 -18.09 -17.45 2.67
N LYS A 130 -18.95 -17.12 3.64
CA LYS A 130 -20.26 -16.53 3.40
C LYS A 130 -20.12 -15.03 3.18
N LEU A 131 -20.83 -14.52 2.19
CA LEU A 131 -20.91 -13.09 1.90
C LEU A 131 -22.37 -12.66 1.78
N PRO A 132 -22.69 -11.41 2.17
CA PRO A 132 -24.07 -10.89 2.08
C PRO A 132 -24.63 -10.98 0.66
N LYS A 133 -25.93 -11.23 0.56
CA LYS A 133 -26.69 -11.36 -0.71
C LYS A 133 -26.28 -12.54 -1.61
N LEU A 134 -25.19 -13.25 -1.34
CA LEU A 134 -24.86 -14.50 -2.05
C LEU A 134 -25.55 -15.69 -1.38
N LYS A 135 -26.24 -16.52 -2.19
CA LYS A 135 -26.86 -17.76 -1.71
C LYS A 135 -25.80 -18.80 -1.37
N SER A 136 -24.82 -18.99 -2.25
CA SER A 136 -23.74 -19.97 -2.12
C SER A 136 -22.50 -19.41 -1.44
N LEU A 137 -21.74 -20.29 -0.77
CA LEU A 137 -20.46 -19.97 -0.16
C LEU A 137 -19.36 -19.82 -1.22
N VAL A 138 -18.42 -18.90 -1.02
CA VAL A 138 -17.30 -18.66 -1.93
C VAL A 138 -16.07 -19.42 -1.47
N LYS A 139 -15.45 -20.23 -2.35
CA LYS A 139 -14.22 -20.96 -2.03
C LYS A 139 -13.06 -19.99 -1.77
N ILE A 140 -12.43 -20.12 -0.59
CA ILE A 140 -11.29 -19.31 -0.15
C ILE A 140 -10.06 -20.21 0.10
N ARG A 141 -8.87 -19.75 -0.30
CA ARG A 141 -7.62 -20.43 0.02
C ARG A 141 -6.99 -19.80 1.26
N LEU A 142 -7.27 -20.37 2.40
CA LEU A 142 -6.64 -20.01 3.66
C LEU A 142 -5.21 -20.57 3.70
N HIS A 143 -4.22 -19.71 3.87
CA HIS A 143 -2.82 -20.07 4.08
C HIS A 143 -2.36 -19.73 5.51
N ARG A 144 -3.24 -19.18 6.29
CA ARG A 144 -3.10 -18.88 7.72
C ARG A 144 -4.49 -18.76 8.34
N GLU A 145 -4.57 -18.96 9.60
CA GLU A 145 -5.78 -18.76 10.39
C GLU A 145 -6.20 -17.29 10.42
N VAL A 146 -7.49 -17.04 10.40
CA VAL A 146 -8.09 -15.72 10.62
C VAL A 146 -8.49 -15.65 12.08
N LYS A 147 -7.87 -14.74 12.82
CA LYS A 147 -8.12 -14.55 14.26
C LYS A 147 -8.95 -13.31 14.51
N GLY A 148 -9.65 -13.29 15.64
CA GLY A 148 -10.45 -12.16 16.07
C GLY A 148 -11.80 -12.00 15.37
N ILE A 149 -12.46 -10.89 15.64
CA ILE A 149 -13.82 -10.58 15.17
C ILE A 149 -13.77 -9.93 13.80
N ILE A 150 -14.47 -10.51 12.82
CA ILE A 150 -14.56 -9.94 11.47
C ILE A 150 -15.41 -8.67 11.51
N LYS A 151 -14.81 -7.53 11.15
CA LYS A 151 -15.49 -6.22 11.07
C LYS A 151 -15.98 -5.89 9.67
N SER A 152 -15.17 -6.20 8.66
CA SER A 152 -15.52 -5.95 7.25
C SER A 152 -14.71 -6.82 6.30
N VAL A 153 -15.21 -6.96 5.08
CA VAL A 153 -14.48 -7.61 4.00
C VAL A 153 -14.42 -6.74 2.77
N THR A 154 -13.28 -6.78 2.09
CA THR A 154 -13.11 -6.12 0.78
C THR A 154 -12.86 -7.17 -0.29
N ILE A 155 -13.79 -7.32 -1.22
CA ILE A 155 -13.63 -8.17 -2.39
C ILE A 155 -12.96 -7.35 -3.51
N SER A 156 -11.95 -7.91 -4.15
CA SER A 156 -11.23 -7.23 -5.22
C SER A 156 -10.89 -8.15 -6.38
N LYS A 157 -10.91 -7.58 -7.61
CA LYS A 157 -10.47 -8.23 -8.84
C LYS A 157 -9.26 -7.48 -9.39
N ASN A 158 -8.17 -8.19 -9.66
CA ASN A 158 -6.98 -7.58 -10.25
C ASN A 158 -7.01 -7.61 -11.79
N SER A 159 -5.99 -6.98 -12.42
CA SER A 159 -5.85 -6.93 -13.88
C SER A 159 -5.68 -8.29 -14.57
N LEU A 160 -5.38 -9.35 -13.84
CA LEU A 160 -5.31 -10.73 -14.33
C LEU A 160 -6.65 -11.45 -14.29
N GLY A 161 -7.71 -10.82 -13.76
CA GLY A 161 -9.01 -11.45 -13.52
C GLY A 161 -9.06 -12.29 -12.25
N ASN A 162 -8.05 -12.22 -11.41
CA ASN A 162 -7.99 -12.96 -10.17
C ASN A 162 -8.76 -12.23 -9.06
N TYR A 163 -9.52 -12.98 -8.28
CA TYR A 163 -10.30 -12.47 -7.16
C TYR A 163 -9.57 -12.70 -5.83
N PHE A 164 -9.69 -11.72 -4.95
CA PHE A 164 -9.12 -11.73 -3.61
C PHE A 164 -10.15 -11.17 -2.62
N ILE A 165 -10.05 -11.63 -1.40
CA ILE A 165 -10.75 -11.05 -0.26
C ILE A 165 -9.73 -10.54 0.76
N SER A 166 -9.94 -9.35 1.27
CA SER A 166 -9.25 -8.81 2.45
C SER A 166 -10.25 -8.76 3.58
N ILE A 167 -10.01 -9.51 4.64
CA ILE A 167 -10.85 -9.61 5.83
C ILE A 167 -10.21 -8.73 6.89
N LEU A 168 -10.90 -7.70 7.33
CA LEU A 168 -10.50 -6.84 8.44
C LEU A 168 -11.05 -7.43 9.73
N CYS A 169 -10.16 -7.78 10.63
CA CYS A 169 -10.50 -8.30 11.95
C CYS A 169 -10.03 -7.35 13.05
N GLU A 170 -10.75 -7.34 14.13
CA GLU A 170 -10.33 -6.82 15.43
C GLU A 170 -9.77 -8.00 16.22
N GLU A 171 -8.50 -7.93 16.56
CA GLU A 171 -7.73 -9.04 17.12
C GLU A 171 -6.96 -8.57 18.35
N GLU A 172 -6.95 -9.39 19.36
CA GLU A 172 -6.09 -9.23 20.53
C GLU A 172 -4.69 -9.72 20.20
N ILE A 173 -3.69 -8.86 20.37
CA ILE A 173 -2.28 -9.19 20.16
C ILE A 173 -1.53 -8.93 21.46
N GLU A 174 -0.75 -9.89 21.88
CA GLU A 174 0.20 -9.74 22.96
C GLU A 174 1.44 -8.99 22.49
N GLU A 175 1.89 -8.03 23.29
CA GLU A 175 3.16 -7.36 23.03
C GLU A 175 4.31 -8.37 23.12
N LEU A 176 5.26 -8.28 22.22
CA LEU A 176 6.46 -9.13 22.24
C LEU A 176 7.30 -8.81 23.48
N PRO A 177 7.95 -9.83 24.10
CA PRO A 177 8.90 -9.61 25.18
C PRO A 177 10.01 -8.65 24.74
N LYS A 178 10.57 -7.88 25.69
CA LYS A 178 11.69 -6.99 25.40
C LYS A 178 12.88 -7.76 24.83
N ALA A 179 13.40 -7.27 23.71
CA ALA A 179 14.58 -7.84 23.08
C ALA A 179 15.89 -7.26 23.64
N ASN A 180 15.81 -6.14 24.39
CA ASN A 180 16.92 -5.35 24.90
C ASN A 180 17.93 -4.95 23.81
N LYS A 181 17.44 -4.77 22.59
CA LYS A 181 18.22 -4.38 21.42
C LYS A 181 17.51 -3.24 20.70
N ASN A 182 18.33 -2.29 20.26
CA ASN A 182 17.88 -1.16 19.45
C ASN A 182 18.68 -1.16 18.13
N ILE A 183 18.08 -0.60 17.07
CA ILE A 183 18.68 -0.63 15.75
C ILE A 183 18.50 0.71 15.04
N GLY A 184 19.57 1.21 14.41
CA GLY A 184 19.55 2.30 13.44
C GLY A 184 19.57 1.75 12.02
N ILE A 185 18.83 2.33 11.12
CA ILE A 185 18.69 1.86 9.73
C ILE A 185 18.93 3.02 8.78
N ASP A 186 19.99 2.91 7.98
CA ASP A 186 20.23 3.75 6.81
C ASP A 186 19.66 3.06 5.56
N LEU A 187 18.84 3.79 4.76
CA LEU A 187 18.17 3.27 3.57
C LEU A 187 18.89 3.70 2.29
N GLY A 188 19.37 2.72 1.52
CA GLY A 188 20.14 2.95 0.31
C GLY A 188 19.54 2.34 -0.96
N ILE A 189 20.00 2.83 -2.12
CA ILE A 189 19.65 2.26 -3.44
C ILE A 189 20.60 1.10 -3.80
N LYS A 190 21.86 1.18 -3.41
CA LYS A 190 22.86 0.11 -3.67
C LYS A 190 22.53 -1.11 -2.85
N GLU A 191 22.58 -0.96 -1.55
CA GLU A 191 22.00 -1.86 -0.56
C GLU A 191 20.62 -1.34 -0.19
N PHE A 192 19.67 -2.25 0.14
CA PHE A 192 18.34 -1.84 0.56
C PHE A 192 18.37 -1.08 1.89
N ALA A 193 19.14 -1.59 2.82
CA ALA A 193 19.36 -1.02 4.14
C ALA A 193 20.70 -1.47 4.71
N ILE A 194 21.36 -0.59 5.43
CA ILE A 194 22.52 -0.91 6.28
C ILE A 194 22.14 -0.59 7.71
N MET A 195 22.37 -1.53 8.60
CA MET A 195 21.94 -1.46 10.00
C MET A 195 23.13 -1.19 10.93
N SER A 196 22.87 -0.61 12.09
CA SER A 196 23.89 -0.25 13.08
C SER A 196 24.56 -1.46 13.75
N ASP A 197 24.10 -2.67 13.50
CA ASP A 197 24.75 -3.94 13.84
C ASP A 197 25.65 -4.48 12.69
N ASN A 198 25.95 -3.65 11.70
CA ASN A 198 26.66 -3.97 10.46
C ASN A 198 25.94 -4.97 9.53
N THR A 199 24.67 -5.28 9.77
CA THR A 199 23.89 -6.10 8.85
C THR A 199 23.60 -5.33 7.56
N LYS A 200 24.06 -5.86 6.42
CA LYS A 200 23.77 -5.31 5.08
C LYS A 200 22.64 -6.10 4.43
N VAL A 201 21.59 -5.41 4.02
CA VAL A 201 20.43 -6.00 3.34
C VAL A 201 20.50 -5.67 1.86
N GLU A 202 20.66 -6.69 1.03
CA GLU A 202 20.75 -6.52 -0.42
C GLU A 202 19.46 -5.95 -1.04
N ASN A 203 19.65 -5.08 -2.02
CA ASN A 203 18.53 -4.61 -2.85
C ASN A 203 18.24 -5.63 -3.97
N LEU A 204 17.00 -6.12 -4.02
CA LEU A 204 16.56 -7.12 -5.00
C LEU A 204 16.60 -6.64 -6.46
N LYS A 205 16.64 -5.32 -6.71
CA LYS A 205 16.69 -4.68 -8.04
C LYS A 205 15.72 -5.34 -9.03
N LEU A 206 14.48 -5.56 -8.58
CA LEU A 206 13.50 -6.39 -9.30
C LEU A 206 13.12 -5.81 -10.67
N ILE A 207 12.98 -4.48 -10.78
CA ILE A 207 12.69 -3.86 -12.07
C ILE A 207 13.82 -4.14 -13.05
N LYS A 208 15.09 -3.96 -12.63
CA LYS A 208 16.26 -4.25 -13.48
C LYS A 208 16.28 -5.72 -13.90
N LYS A 209 16.05 -6.66 -12.96
CA LYS A 209 16.02 -8.11 -13.21
C LYS A 209 14.98 -8.54 -14.25
N TYR A 210 13.82 -7.86 -14.32
CA TYR A 210 12.74 -8.19 -15.25
C TYR A 210 12.63 -7.22 -16.42
N GLU A 211 13.52 -6.25 -16.56
CA GLU A 211 13.44 -5.15 -17.53
C GLU A 211 13.36 -5.61 -18.96
N ASP A 212 14.30 -6.44 -19.40
CA ASP A 212 14.36 -6.90 -20.81
C ASP A 212 13.13 -7.73 -21.17
N LYS A 213 12.71 -8.61 -20.25
CA LYS A 213 11.48 -9.37 -20.44
C LYS A 213 10.27 -8.44 -20.53
N LEU A 214 10.18 -7.43 -19.69
CA LEU A 214 9.08 -6.47 -19.68
C LEU A 214 9.08 -5.64 -20.95
N LYS A 215 10.22 -5.09 -21.37
CA LYS A 215 10.39 -4.33 -22.62
C LYS A 215 9.95 -5.15 -23.83
N ARG A 216 10.40 -6.41 -23.93
CA ARG A 216 10.02 -7.31 -25.01
C ARG A 216 8.51 -7.56 -25.06
N GLU A 217 7.89 -7.87 -23.92
CA GLU A 217 6.45 -8.15 -23.88
C GLU A 217 5.59 -6.88 -24.07
N GLN A 218 6.08 -5.70 -23.66
CA GLN A 218 5.45 -4.41 -23.93
C GLN A 218 5.52 -4.03 -25.41
N ARG A 219 6.67 -4.21 -26.09
CA ARG A 219 6.80 -4.01 -27.55
C ARG A 219 5.80 -4.87 -28.33
N LYS A 220 5.66 -6.16 -27.95
CA LYS A 220 4.65 -7.05 -28.53
C LYS A 220 3.22 -6.56 -28.26
N LEU A 221 2.96 -6.01 -27.07
CA LEU A 221 1.65 -5.45 -26.74
C LEU A 221 1.33 -4.23 -27.60
N SER A 222 2.29 -3.32 -27.81
CA SER A 222 2.14 -2.14 -28.67
C SER A 222 1.83 -2.55 -30.11
N LYS A 223 2.61 -3.46 -30.71
CA LYS A 223 2.34 -3.98 -32.06
C LYS A 223 0.93 -4.58 -32.18
N ARG A 224 0.49 -5.37 -31.21
CA ARG A 224 -0.87 -5.95 -31.22
C ARG A 224 -1.97 -4.90 -31.05
N ARG A 225 -1.68 -3.80 -30.36
CA ARG A 225 -2.58 -2.65 -30.24
C ARG A 225 -2.76 -1.96 -31.60
N GLU A 226 -1.67 -1.76 -32.34
CA GLU A 226 -1.68 -1.16 -33.68
C GLU A 226 -2.46 -2.03 -34.66
N VAL A 227 -2.16 -3.33 -34.71
CA VAL A 227 -2.90 -4.29 -35.56
C VAL A 227 -4.40 -4.26 -35.27
N ALA A 228 -4.79 -4.21 -33.96
CA ALA A 228 -6.20 -4.14 -33.59
C ALA A 228 -6.86 -2.82 -34.04
N LYS A 229 -6.12 -1.71 -33.97
CA LYS A 229 -6.60 -0.40 -34.42
C LYS A 229 -6.77 -0.38 -35.96
N ASN A 230 -5.78 -0.84 -36.69
CA ASN A 230 -5.81 -0.87 -38.17
C ASN A 230 -6.92 -1.79 -38.69
N SER A 231 -7.30 -2.82 -37.95
CA SER A 231 -8.43 -3.68 -38.25
C SER A 231 -9.78 -3.16 -37.73
N ASN A 232 -9.88 -1.92 -37.31
CA ASN A 232 -11.07 -1.31 -36.71
C ASN A 232 -11.72 -2.14 -35.55
N LYS A 233 -10.94 -3.03 -34.93
CA LYS A 233 -11.43 -3.86 -33.79
C LYS A 233 -11.27 -3.14 -32.48
N LYS A 234 -12.32 -3.12 -31.67
CA LYS A 234 -12.22 -2.63 -30.28
C LYS A 234 -11.20 -3.49 -29.53
N LEU A 235 -10.30 -2.85 -28.78
CA LEU A 235 -9.23 -3.55 -28.03
C LEU A 235 -9.75 -4.64 -27.08
N LYS A 236 -10.97 -4.49 -26.55
CA LYS A 236 -11.63 -5.48 -25.70
C LYS A 236 -11.94 -6.80 -26.45
N ASP A 237 -12.19 -6.72 -27.74
CA ASP A 237 -12.60 -7.84 -28.59
C ASP A 237 -11.40 -8.49 -29.31
N SER A 238 -10.22 -7.85 -29.27
CA SER A 238 -8.98 -8.37 -29.83
C SER A 238 -8.36 -9.43 -28.90
N LYS A 239 -8.64 -10.71 -29.16
CA LYS A 239 -8.15 -11.85 -28.35
C LYS A 239 -6.63 -11.83 -28.19
N ASN A 240 -5.87 -11.56 -29.26
CA ASN A 240 -4.41 -11.53 -29.23
C ASN A 240 -3.85 -10.36 -28.39
N TYR A 241 -4.48 -9.19 -28.45
CA TYR A 241 -4.14 -8.06 -27.59
C TYR A 241 -4.42 -8.40 -26.12
N GLN A 242 -5.59 -8.96 -25.80
CA GLN A 242 -5.95 -9.32 -24.43
C GLN A 242 -5.03 -10.41 -23.85
N LYS A 243 -4.66 -11.41 -24.65
CA LYS A 243 -3.68 -12.44 -24.26
C LYS A 243 -2.31 -11.83 -23.92
N GLN A 244 -1.85 -10.87 -24.73
CA GLN A 244 -0.57 -10.20 -24.53
C GLN A 244 -0.63 -9.26 -23.30
N LYS A 245 -1.72 -8.51 -23.14
CA LYS A 245 -1.95 -7.66 -21.96
C LYS A 245 -1.85 -8.47 -20.65
N LYS A 246 -2.41 -9.68 -20.63
CA LYS A 246 -2.29 -10.61 -19.48
C LYS A 246 -0.83 -11.02 -19.23
N LYS A 247 0.00 -11.24 -20.27
CA LYS A 247 1.43 -11.58 -20.11
C LYS A 247 2.20 -10.45 -19.44
N VAL A 248 2.02 -9.20 -19.89
CA VAL A 248 2.62 -8.01 -19.27
C VAL A 248 2.16 -7.86 -17.82
N ALA A 249 0.85 -7.99 -17.56
CA ALA A 249 0.30 -7.91 -16.22
C ALA A 249 0.85 -9.01 -15.28
N LYS A 250 1.13 -10.22 -15.78
CA LYS A 250 1.78 -11.29 -14.99
C LYS A 250 3.18 -10.90 -14.52
N ILE A 251 3.97 -10.23 -15.37
CA ILE A 251 5.32 -9.78 -15.00
C ILE A 251 5.25 -8.72 -13.89
N HIS A 252 4.42 -7.68 -14.06
CA HIS A 252 4.21 -6.66 -13.03
C HIS A 252 3.71 -7.26 -11.71
N ASN A 253 2.80 -8.24 -11.78
CA ASN A 253 2.30 -8.91 -10.58
C ASN A 253 3.40 -9.72 -9.87
N LYS A 254 4.29 -10.39 -10.62
CA LYS A 254 5.44 -11.12 -10.06
C LYS A 254 6.41 -10.19 -9.35
N ILE A 255 6.77 -9.05 -9.96
CA ILE A 255 7.62 -8.01 -9.35
C ILE A 255 6.99 -7.52 -8.04
N ARG A 256 5.72 -7.10 -8.09
CA ARG A 256 5.00 -6.61 -6.92
C ARG A 256 4.94 -7.63 -5.78
N ASN A 257 4.67 -8.89 -6.09
CA ASN A 257 4.55 -9.93 -5.06
C ASN A 257 5.91 -10.23 -4.39
N LYS A 258 6.99 -10.33 -5.18
CA LYS A 258 8.35 -10.53 -4.63
C LYS A 258 8.77 -9.38 -3.74
N ARG A 259 8.49 -8.13 -4.18
CA ARG A 259 8.79 -6.94 -3.39
C ARG A 259 8.02 -6.92 -2.07
N LYS A 260 6.72 -7.23 -2.14
CA LYS A 260 5.88 -7.29 -0.93
C LYS A 260 6.34 -8.38 0.04
N ASP A 261 6.72 -9.55 -0.46
CA ASP A 261 7.24 -10.65 0.36
C ASP A 261 8.54 -10.26 1.05
N PHE A 262 9.49 -9.69 0.30
CA PHE A 262 10.76 -9.19 0.82
C PHE A 262 10.56 -8.17 1.96
N VAL A 263 9.81 -7.10 1.67
CA VAL A 263 9.55 -6.04 2.66
C VAL A 263 8.82 -6.59 3.89
N ASN A 264 7.88 -7.52 3.69
CA ASN A 264 7.16 -8.12 4.80
C ASN A 264 8.05 -8.98 5.70
N LYS A 265 8.91 -9.82 5.12
CA LYS A 265 9.86 -10.66 5.85
C LYS A 265 10.87 -9.81 6.61
N LEU A 266 11.47 -8.82 5.95
CA LEU A 266 12.47 -7.95 6.55
C LEU A 266 11.88 -7.16 7.73
N SER A 267 10.74 -6.48 7.51
CA SER A 267 10.11 -5.70 8.58
C SER A 267 9.67 -6.56 9.76
N THR A 268 9.21 -7.82 9.52
CA THR A 268 8.87 -8.76 10.62
C THR A 268 10.12 -9.16 11.40
N LYS A 269 11.22 -9.49 10.70
CA LYS A 269 12.50 -9.85 11.34
C LYS A 269 13.01 -8.72 12.25
N ILE A 270 12.96 -7.47 11.78
CA ILE A 270 13.40 -6.30 12.55
C ILE A 270 12.54 -6.11 13.81
N ILE A 271 11.22 -6.13 13.66
CA ILE A 271 10.28 -5.95 14.77
C ILE A 271 10.39 -7.04 15.83
N ASN A 272 10.65 -8.28 15.42
CA ASN A 272 10.81 -9.39 16.38
C ASN A 272 12.07 -9.26 17.22
N ASN A 273 13.13 -8.67 16.67
CA ASN A 273 14.46 -8.68 17.27
C ASN A 273 14.87 -7.37 17.97
N HIS A 274 14.08 -6.29 17.83
CA HIS A 274 14.48 -4.97 18.37
C HIS A 274 13.29 -4.27 19.04
N ASP A 275 13.59 -3.52 20.11
CA ASP A 275 12.59 -2.74 20.85
C ASP A 275 12.40 -1.35 20.24
N ILE A 276 13.50 -0.71 19.85
CA ILE A 276 13.51 0.63 19.23
C ILE A 276 14.18 0.54 17.87
N ILE A 277 13.49 1.05 16.86
CA ILE A 277 13.96 1.10 15.48
C ILE A 277 14.06 2.57 15.07
N CYS A 278 15.29 3.06 14.86
CA CYS A 278 15.55 4.41 14.40
C CYS A 278 15.78 4.41 12.89
N ILE A 279 15.09 5.28 12.16
CA ILE A 279 15.15 5.35 10.70
C ILE A 279 15.08 6.80 10.25
N GLU A 280 15.77 7.15 9.17
CA GLU A 280 15.72 8.49 8.60
C GLU A 280 14.34 8.80 7.98
N ASP A 281 13.83 10.03 8.20
CA ASP A 281 12.59 10.51 7.57
C ASP A 281 12.86 11.00 6.14
N LEU A 282 12.91 10.07 5.19
CA LEU A 282 13.20 10.34 3.79
C LEU A 282 12.06 11.06 3.08
N ASN A 283 12.35 12.17 2.42
CA ASN A 283 11.42 12.82 1.49
C ASN A 283 11.33 12.06 0.17
N ILE A 284 10.72 10.87 0.21
CA ILE A 284 10.60 9.96 -0.95
C ILE A 284 9.87 10.62 -2.11
N LYS A 285 8.85 11.48 -1.84
CA LYS A 285 8.12 12.21 -2.90
C LYS A 285 9.04 13.20 -3.63
N GLY A 286 9.86 13.93 -2.90
CA GLY A 286 10.86 14.83 -3.48
C GLY A 286 11.90 14.06 -4.30
N MET A 287 12.41 12.95 -3.76
CA MET A 287 13.40 12.12 -4.44
C MET A 287 12.86 11.52 -5.76
N LEU A 288 11.55 11.19 -5.85
CA LEU A 288 10.92 10.68 -7.07
C LEU A 288 10.83 11.71 -8.21
N LYS A 289 11.01 13.02 -7.92
CA LYS A 289 11.10 14.06 -8.96
C LYS A 289 12.42 13.97 -9.75
N ASN A 290 13.45 13.36 -9.20
CA ASN A 290 14.71 13.10 -9.91
C ASN A 290 14.53 11.96 -10.93
N HIS A 291 14.41 12.31 -12.21
CA HIS A 291 14.17 11.35 -13.30
C HIS A 291 15.23 10.26 -13.42
N LYS A 292 16.50 10.55 -13.06
CA LYS A 292 17.60 9.55 -13.12
C LYS A 292 17.45 8.46 -12.05
N LEU A 293 16.91 8.80 -10.89
CA LEU A 293 16.78 7.90 -9.73
C LEU A 293 15.36 7.37 -9.51
N ALA A 294 14.33 8.03 -10.06
CA ALA A 294 12.92 7.73 -9.82
C ALA A 294 12.57 6.24 -10.01
N LYS A 295 13.14 5.60 -11.05
CA LYS A 295 12.93 4.17 -11.32
C LYS A 295 13.49 3.30 -10.20
N SER A 296 14.71 3.57 -9.73
CA SER A 296 15.36 2.83 -8.64
C SER A 296 14.65 3.05 -7.31
N ILE A 297 14.30 4.31 -6.98
CA ILE A 297 13.56 4.67 -5.76
C ILE A 297 12.19 3.99 -5.74
N SER A 298 11.47 3.99 -6.87
CA SER A 298 10.19 3.27 -6.99
C SER A 298 10.35 1.75 -6.82
N ASP A 299 11.49 1.18 -7.23
CA ASP A 299 11.75 -0.25 -7.10
C ASP A 299 11.99 -0.68 -5.65
N VAL A 300 12.68 0.13 -4.87
CA VAL A 300 13.05 -0.16 -3.48
C VAL A 300 11.83 -0.20 -2.55
N SER A 301 10.82 0.64 -2.78
CA SER A 301 9.57 0.68 -1.98
C SER A 301 9.75 1.02 -0.50
N TRP A 302 10.62 1.97 -0.18
CA TRP A 302 10.87 2.43 1.20
C TRP A 302 9.60 2.88 1.93
N SER A 303 8.70 3.61 1.27
CA SER A 303 7.43 4.03 1.89
C SER A 303 6.61 2.84 2.42
N GLU A 304 6.58 1.72 1.70
CA GLU A 304 5.87 0.52 2.15
C GLU A 304 6.64 -0.18 3.28
N PHE A 305 7.96 -0.16 3.26
CA PHE A 305 8.80 -0.71 4.33
C PHE A 305 8.61 0.06 5.64
N ILE A 306 8.71 1.40 5.61
CA ILE A 306 8.50 2.27 6.77
C ILE A 306 7.08 2.06 7.31
N ARG A 307 6.07 2.11 6.44
CA ARG A 307 4.68 1.85 6.84
C ARG A 307 4.51 0.48 7.53
N GLN A 308 5.25 -0.55 7.05
CA GLN A 308 5.19 -1.87 7.68
C GLN A 308 5.89 -1.91 9.03
N LEU A 309 6.99 -1.23 9.20
CA LEU A 309 7.64 -1.09 10.52
C LEU A 309 6.71 -0.41 11.51
N GLU A 310 6.08 0.71 11.13
CA GLU A 310 5.21 1.50 12.02
C GLU A 310 4.00 0.70 12.52
N TYR A 311 3.21 0.08 11.62
CA TYR A 311 2.03 -0.63 12.09
C TYR A 311 2.38 -1.91 12.84
N LYS A 312 3.46 -2.61 12.47
CA LYS A 312 3.93 -3.78 13.22
C LYS A 312 4.49 -3.39 14.59
N ALA A 313 5.24 -2.30 14.66
CA ALA A 313 5.71 -1.76 15.93
C ALA A 313 4.53 -1.46 16.86
N ASN A 314 3.50 -0.80 16.34
CA ASN A 314 2.28 -0.52 17.10
C ASN A 314 1.56 -1.81 17.56
N TRP A 315 1.54 -2.87 16.74
CA TRP A 315 0.92 -4.15 17.10
C TRP A 315 1.68 -4.87 18.22
N TYR A 316 3.00 -4.85 18.16
CA TYR A 316 3.87 -5.69 19.02
C TYR A 316 4.58 -4.94 20.14
N GLY A 317 4.17 -3.71 20.45
CA GLY A 317 4.75 -2.91 21.55
C GLY A 317 6.18 -2.45 21.26
N ARG A 318 6.55 -2.26 19.98
CA ARG A 318 7.85 -1.70 19.55
C ARG A 318 7.73 -0.23 19.25
N ARG A 319 8.85 0.46 19.16
CA ARG A 319 8.91 1.90 18.88
C ARG A 319 9.70 2.16 17.61
N VAL A 320 9.11 2.91 16.67
CA VAL A 320 9.80 3.44 15.49
C VAL A 320 10.02 4.94 15.69
N VAL A 321 11.26 5.36 15.56
CA VAL A 321 11.68 6.76 15.69
C VAL A 321 12.16 7.24 14.33
N ARG A 322 11.56 8.32 13.83
CA ARG A 322 12.01 8.98 12.60
C ARG A 322 13.00 10.09 12.94
N VAL A 323 14.22 9.94 12.49
CA VAL A 323 15.27 10.96 12.62
C VAL A 323 15.03 12.03 11.54
N PRO A 324 15.13 13.35 11.85
CA PRO A 324 14.86 14.40 10.90
C PRO A 324 15.65 14.27 9.60
N THR A 325 15.01 14.59 8.46
CA THR A 325 15.59 14.48 7.09
C THR A 325 16.92 15.23 6.91
N PHE A 326 17.13 16.32 7.65
CA PHE A 326 18.33 17.15 7.52
C PHE A 326 19.41 16.82 8.55
N TYR A 327 19.25 15.76 9.34
CA TYR A 327 20.30 15.31 10.23
C TYR A 327 21.48 14.76 9.42
N PRO A 328 22.72 15.30 9.62
CA PRO A 328 23.87 14.94 8.79
C PRO A 328 24.47 13.57 9.17
N SER A 329 23.65 12.52 9.16
CA SER A 329 24.01 11.17 9.62
C SER A 329 25.27 10.62 8.96
N SER A 330 25.44 10.82 7.64
CA SER A 330 26.61 10.36 6.88
C SER A 330 27.85 11.24 7.04
N LYS A 331 27.68 12.51 7.45
CA LYS A 331 28.79 13.47 7.65
C LYS A 331 29.33 13.48 9.09
N THR A 332 28.56 12.99 10.04
CA THR A 332 28.91 12.96 11.46
C THR A 332 29.78 11.73 11.76
N CYS A 333 30.84 11.90 12.51
CA CYS A 333 31.64 10.79 12.98
C CYS A 333 30.91 9.99 14.08
N SER A 334 30.77 8.69 13.89
CA SER A 334 30.12 7.83 14.89
C SER A 334 30.99 7.60 16.14
N CYS A 335 32.26 7.95 16.13
CA CYS A 335 33.15 7.89 17.29
C CYS A 335 33.13 9.20 18.10
N CYS A 336 33.64 10.28 17.53
CA CYS A 336 33.86 11.56 18.25
C CYS A 336 32.78 12.63 18.04
N GLY A 337 31.82 12.41 17.12
CA GLY A 337 30.75 13.39 16.84
C GLY A 337 31.16 14.53 15.91
N ASN A 338 32.42 14.64 15.47
CA ASN A 338 32.86 15.66 14.55
C ASN A 338 32.06 15.60 13.23
N VAL A 339 31.65 16.76 12.71
CA VAL A 339 30.82 16.86 11.50
C VAL A 339 31.67 17.41 10.35
N LYS A 340 31.83 16.64 9.28
CA LYS A 340 32.50 17.10 8.06
C LYS A 340 31.68 18.14 7.32
N GLU A 341 32.27 19.18 6.85
CA GLU A 341 31.62 20.21 6.02
C GLU A 341 31.18 19.64 4.69
N THR A 342 32.06 18.86 4.05
CA THR A 342 31.79 18.24 2.73
C THR A 342 32.04 16.76 2.75
N LEU A 343 31.19 16.02 2.03
CA LEU A 343 31.34 14.57 1.79
C LEU A 343 30.80 14.24 0.40
N LYS A 344 31.65 13.80 -0.52
CA LYS A 344 31.23 13.47 -1.89
C LYS A 344 30.41 12.18 -1.89
N LEU A 345 29.39 12.10 -2.75
CA LEU A 345 28.54 10.91 -2.89
C LEU A 345 29.32 9.67 -3.37
N SER A 346 30.46 9.87 -4.03
CA SER A 346 31.36 8.80 -4.47
C SER A 346 32.19 8.19 -3.34
N GLU A 347 32.41 8.93 -2.26
CA GLU A 347 33.18 8.44 -1.11
C GLU A 347 32.37 7.40 -0.36
N ARG A 348 32.88 6.17 -0.29
CA ARG A 348 32.23 5.04 0.39
C ARG A 348 32.81 4.76 1.76
N ILE A 349 34.01 5.21 2.01
CA ILE A 349 34.69 5.12 3.30
C ILE A 349 34.66 6.51 3.93
N TYR A 350 34.14 6.56 5.15
CA TYR A 350 34.21 7.76 5.98
C TYR A 350 35.52 7.76 6.74
N LYS A 351 36.33 8.82 6.61
CA LYS A 351 37.57 9.02 7.36
C LYS A 351 37.39 10.26 8.23
N CYS A 352 37.54 10.11 9.53
CA CYS A 352 37.45 11.25 10.45
C CYS A 352 38.80 11.94 10.59
N GLU A 353 38.83 13.26 10.36
CA GLU A 353 40.06 14.07 10.50
C GLU A 353 40.39 14.37 11.97
N CYS A 354 39.39 14.25 12.88
CA CYS A 354 39.59 14.51 14.29
C CYS A 354 40.10 13.31 15.08
N CYS A 355 39.48 12.12 14.91
CA CYS A 355 39.84 10.92 15.70
C CYS A 355 40.42 9.78 14.87
N GLY A 356 40.66 9.96 13.57
CA GLY A 356 41.24 8.97 12.70
C GLY A 356 40.36 7.77 12.33
N LEU A 357 39.06 7.76 12.75
CA LEU A 357 38.14 6.67 12.44
C LEU A 357 38.02 6.48 10.92
N GLU A 358 38.23 5.25 10.45
CA GLU A 358 37.96 4.84 9.07
C GLU A 358 36.90 3.75 9.05
N ILE A 359 35.76 3.99 8.41
CA ILE A 359 34.57 3.13 8.47
C ILE A 359 33.74 3.25 7.17
N ASP A 360 32.96 2.21 6.82
CA ASP A 360 31.98 2.31 5.76
C ASP A 360 30.99 3.47 6.06
N ARG A 361 30.80 4.38 5.08
CA ARG A 361 30.00 5.60 5.26
C ARG A 361 28.56 5.32 5.65
N ASP A 362 27.94 4.34 5.00
CA ASP A 362 26.53 4.03 5.20
C ASP A 362 26.33 3.28 6.54
N TYR A 363 27.36 2.51 6.98
CA TYR A 363 27.40 1.94 8.33
C TYR A 363 27.60 3.02 9.41
N ASN A 364 28.50 3.97 9.19
CA ASN A 364 28.66 5.14 10.07
C ASN A 364 27.34 5.90 10.22
N ALA A 365 26.62 6.14 9.10
CA ALA A 365 25.31 6.79 9.12
C ALA A 365 24.29 6.02 9.96
N SER A 366 24.22 4.71 9.85
CA SER A 366 23.28 3.89 10.62
C SER A 366 23.51 3.96 12.14
N ILE A 367 24.77 4.05 12.59
CA ILE A 367 25.13 4.25 14.00
C ILE A 367 24.66 5.62 14.47
N ASN A 368 24.88 6.67 13.67
CA ASN A 368 24.48 8.03 13.99
C ASN A 368 22.93 8.18 14.01
N ILE A 369 22.21 7.51 13.11
CA ILE A 369 20.76 7.42 13.12
C ILE A 369 20.26 6.79 14.41
N LEU A 370 20.89 5.70 14.87
CA LEU A 370 20.54 5.08 16.14
C LEU A 370 20.75 6.04 17.31
N ARG A 371 21.94 6.63 17.41
CA ARG A 371 22.29 7.59 18.48
C ARG A 371 21.28 8.73 18.54
N LYS A 372 21.03 9.40 17.40
CA LYS A 372 20.10 10.51 17.31
C LYS A 372 18.67 10.14 17.68
N GLY A 373 18.20 8.99 17.20
CA GLY A 373 16.87 8.50 17.55
C GLY A 373 16.71 8.20 19.05
N LEU A 374 17.74 7.65 19.70
CA LEU A 374 17.72 7.39 21.14
C LEU A 374 17.80 8.71 21.96
N GLU A 375 18.57 9.70 21.50
CA GLU A 375 18.57 11.04 22.09
C GLU A 375 17.19 11.68 22.09
N MET A 376 16.49 11.63 20.95
CA MET A 376 15.14 12.18 20.82
C MET A 376 14.14 11.54 21.79
N LEU A 377 14.35 10.29 22.13
CA LEU A 377 13.49 9.58 23.10
C LEU A 377 13.75 9.95 24.57
N LYS A 378 14.94 10.49 24.89
CA LYS A 378 15.27 10.94 26.25
C LYS A 378 14.71 12.35 26.54
N VAL A 379 14.43 13.11 25.49
CA VAL A 379 13.94 14.50 25.58
C VAL A 379 12.41 14.57 25.48
N SER A 380 11.76 13.52 25.03
CA SER A 380 10.29 13.38 24.94
C SER A 380 9.74 12.58 26.13
#